data_d1271d745cd1ce6eecd4e50aba225196
#
_entry.id   d1271d745cd1ce6eecd4e50aba225196
#
_cell.length_a   1.000
_cell.length_b   1.000
_cell.length_c   1.000
_cell.angle_alpha   90.00
_cell.angle_beta   90.00
_cell.angle_gamma   90.00
#
_symmetry.space_group_name_H-M   'P 1'
#
loop_
_entity.id
_entity.type
_entity.pdbx_description
1 polymer ?
#
loop_
_entity_poly.entity_id
_entity_poly.type
_entity_poly.pdbx_seq_one_letter_code
_entity_poly.pdbx_strand_id
1 'polypeptide(L)'
;GLDSLLYLMADHGLKFYRSSRLELLCGPSGLIAPDDVVLVKVNAQWKYRGATNSDLIRGLIQRVLDHPDGFAGEVVIIENGQGRGSLACDTSSSYGGDTSVRANAVDESQSFLYVVNAIFRDPRVSAFLLDPVRSTFIGASDHARNGYRTYENVSYPCFTTAGGRRVELREGIWDGASHRRNLKLINVPVLKHHDTGGSEITASLKHFYGLVSMDDGQAALRHYSGLGQTAGTMIASVATPVVNIIDATWVSYASLTGYPASTTFRANQILAGQDPVALDAWAARHILYPIDGNARHQPDFPGVNQWLVQARDTINARGGLFSPEQGILVDRVTRDESEMNVLACQAGGNLETARLSLSDALVSFLASNADGRTFEKSLTVTTSGSRPYAWWVEKDAAWFDVSPSSGQGSGTVSVRVRAAGLAPGRYHGSLLVNCPDAVNSPQRVRVSFNVIEPRRDALPVRSRPKSPDHWPDPS
;
A
#
# COMPACT_ATOMS: atom_id res chain seq x y z
N GLY A 1 -14.21 -5.38 12.97
CA GLY A 1 -13.61 -4.16 12.37
C GLY A 1 -12.67 -4.49 11.23
N LEU A 2 -11.48 -5.03 11.52
CA LEU A 2 -10.49 -5.31 10.45
C LEU A 2 -11.06 -6.27 9.40
N ASP A 3 -11.66 -7.38 9.81
CA ASP A 3 -12.22 -8.35 8.86
C ASP A 3 -13.29 -7.74 7.98
N SER A 4 -14.20 -6.94 8.56
CA SER A 4 -15.22 -6.23 7.79
C SER A 4 -14.59 -5.28 6.77
N LEU A 5 -13.48 -4.60 7.12
CA LEU A 5 -12.74 -3.75 6.20
C LEU A 5 -12.11 -4.56 5.06
N LEU A 6 -11.42 -5.68 5.37
CA LEU A 6 -10.80 -6.53 4.35
C LEU A 6 -11.85 -7.15 3.42
N TYR A 7 -13.00 -7.56 3.95
CA TYR A 7 -14.12 -8.04 3.13
C TYR A 7 -14.68 -6.93 2.23
N LEU A 8 -14.88 -5.72 2.77
CA LEU A 8 -15.32 -4.57 1.98
C LEU A 8 -14.35 -4.25 0.84
N MET A 9 -13.04 -4.23 1.13
CA MET A 9 -11.99 -4.05 0.12
C MET A 9 -12.08 -5.12 -0.97
N ALA A 10 -12.21 -6.39 -0.56
CA ALA A 10 -12.26 -7.52 -1.48
C ALA A 10 -13.53 -7.54 -2.33
N ASP A 11 -14.68 -7.18 -1.76
CA ASP A 11 -15.95 -7.03 -2.49
C ASP A 11 -15.84 -6.00 -3.62
N HIS A 12 -14.98 -4.98 -3.43
CA HIS A 12 -14.73 -3.93 -4.40
C HIS A 12 -13.43 -4.12 -5.19
N GLY A 13 -12.92 -5.36 -5.25
CA GLY A 13 -11.85 -5.76 -6.15
C GLY A 13 -10.44 -5.62 -5.59
N LEU A 14 -10.24 -5.09 -4.38
CA LEU A 14 -8.94 -5.04 -3.72
C LEU A 14 -8.76 -6.27 -2.83
N LYS A 15 -8.31 -7.37 -3.43
CA LYS A 15 -8.12 -8.66 -2.75
C LYS A 15 -6.93 -8.62 -1.81
N PHE A 16 -7.08 -9.18 -0.60
CA PHE A 16 -6.00 -9.17 0.38
C PHE A 16 -4.91 -10.20 0.04
N TYR A 17 -5.30 -11.42 -0.37
CA TYR A 17 -4.36 -12.48 -0.70
C TYR A 17 -4.13 -12.61 -2.20
N ARG A 18 -2.87 -12.66 -2.60
CA ARG A 18 -2.47 -13.07 -3.94
C ARG A 18 -2.49 -14.60 -4.01
N SER A 19 -3.53 -15.14 -4.60
CA SER A 19 -3.78 -16.57 -4.68
C SER A 19 -4.63 -16.89 -5.91
N SER A 20 -4.52 -18.12 -6.42
CA SER A 20 -5.40 -18.65 -7.47
C SER A 20 -6.72 -19.20 -6.93
N ARG A 21 -6.91 -19.21 -5.60
CA ARG A 21 -8.16 -19.67 -5.00
C ARG A 21 -9.30 -18.72 -5.31
N LEU A 22 -10.49 -19.28 -5.43
CA LEU A 22 -11.74 -18.53 -5.70
C LEU A 22 -12.46 -18.19 -4.38
N GLU A 23 -11.74 -17.61 -3.43
CA GLU A 23 -12.27 -17.15 -2.15
C GLU A 23 -12.40 -15.63 -2.16
N LEU A 24 -13.29 -15.08 -1.32
CA LEU A 24 -13.59 -13.65 -1.32
C LEU A 24 -12.33 -12.77 -1.18
N LEU A 25 -11.42 -13.12 -0.27
CA LEU A 25 -10.18 -12.36 -0.03
C LEU A 25 -9.05 -12.68 -1.02
N CYS A 26 -9.24 -13.65 -1.94
CA CYS A 26 -8.23 -14.18 -2.84
C CYS A 26 -8.37 -13.64 -4.25
N GLY A 27 -7.24 -13.47 -4.93
CA GLY A 27 -7.18 -13.15 -6.35
C GLY A 27 -5.75 -13.05 -6.86
N PRO A 28 -5.49 -13.24 -8.16
CA PRO A 28 -4.15 -13.21 -8.75
C PRO A 28 -3.46 -11.85 -8.62
N SER A 29 -4.22 -10.75 -8.48
CA SER A 29 -3.72 -9.40 -8.21
C SER A 29 -3.83 -9.00 -6.73
N GLY A 30 -3.94 -9.97 -5.80
CA GLY A 30 -4.01 -9.70 -4.37
C GLY A 30 -2.76 -9.02 -3.82
N LEU A 31 -2.91 -8.36 -2.69
CA LEU A 31 -1.87 -7.52 -2.09
C LEU A 31 -0.68 -8.35 -1.59
N ILE A 32 -0.95 -9.46 -0.91
CA ILE A 32 0.05 -10.25 -0.19
C ILE A 32 0.17 -11.64 -0.83
N ALA A 33 1.37 -11.99 -1.25
CA ALA A 33 1.74 -13.33 -1.71
C ALA A 33 2.28 -14.18 -0.55
N PRO A 34 2.27 -15.52 -0.66
CA PRO A 34 2.68 -16.40 0.44
C PRO A 34 4.15 -16.31 0.83
N ASP A 35 5.02 -15.77 -0.02
CA ASP A 35 6.46 -15.63 0.21
C ASP A 35 6.91 -14.16 0.39
N ASP A 36 5.97 -13.22 0.53
CA ASP A 36 6.30 -11.81 0.70
C ASP A 36 6.95 -11.52 2.06
N VAL A 37 7.85 -10.56 2.08
CA VAL A 37 8.28 -9.85 3.29
C VAL A 37 7.39 -8.63 3.47
N VAL A 38 6.56 -8.65 4.50
CA VAL A 38 5.55 -7.63 4.75
C VAL A 38 6.01 -6.69 5.85
N LEU A 39 6.33 -5.46 5.49
CA LEU A 39 6.63 -4.40 6.45
C LEU A 39 5.32 -3.75 6.89
N VAL A 40 5.06 -3.76 8.18
CA VAL A 40 3.93 -3.07 8.80
C VAL A 40 4.47 -1.82 9.50
N LYS A 41 4.30 -0.66 8.85
CA LYS A 41 4.73 0.62 9.39
C LYS A 41 3.69 1.14 10.37
N VAL A 42 4.11 1.38 11.61
CA VAL A 42 3.26 1.86 12.72
C VAL A 42 3.70 3.24 13.21
N ASN A 43 2.86 3.93 14.01
CA ASN A 43 3.32 5.03 14.86
C ASN A 43 3.73 4.48 16.21
N ALA A 44 5.00 4.68 16.60
CA ALA A 44 5.54 4.34 17.90
C ALA A 44 6.49 5.41 18.46
N GLN A 45 6.48 6.62 17.88
CA GLN A 45 7.17 7.79 18.48
C GLN A 45 6.58 8.15 19.83
N TRP A 46 5.31 7.93 20.01
CA TRP A 46 4.56 8.14 21.23
C TRP A 46 3.95 6.81 21.70
N LYS A 47 3.48 6.75 22.93
CA LYS A 47 2.71 5.63 23.47
C LYS A 47 1.23 6.00 23.58
N TYR A 48 0.40 5.12 24.16
CA TYR A 48 -1.01 5.35 24.39
C TYR A 48 -1.75 5.76 23.10
N ARG A 49 -2.68 6.71 23.16
CA ARG A 49 -3.47 7.13 21.99
C ARG A 49 -2.69 7.94 20.94
N GLY A 50 -1.42 8.21 21.18
CA GLY A 50 -0.49 8.77 20.19
C GLY A 50 0.19 7.74 19.29
N ALA A 51 0.03 6.44 19.59
CA ALA A 51 0.55 5.30 18.83
C ALA A 51 -0.57 4.63 18.00
N THR A 52 -0.18 3.87 16.99
CA THR A 52 -1.10 2.96 16.26
C THR A 52 -1.67 1.92 17.22
N ASN A 53 -2.94 1.54 17.01
CA ASN A 53 -3.62 0.54 17.82
C ASN A 53 -2.98 -0.85 17.65
N SER A 54 -2.46 -1.42 18.73
CA SER A 54 -1.77 -2.71 18.65
C SER A 54 -2.71 -3.91 18.52
N ASP A 55 -3.99 -3.80 18.89
CA ASP A 55 -5.00 -4.84 18.57
C ASP A 55 -5.23 -4.91 17.06
N LEU A 56 -5.28 -3.76 16.37
CA LEU A 56 -5.36 -3.70 14.91
C LEU A 56 -4.13 -4.35 14.26
N ILE A 57 -2.93 -4.05 14.76
CA ILE A 57 -1.68 -4.63 14.25
C ILE A 57 -1.64 -6.14 14.49
N ARG A 58 -2.03 -6.61 15.67
CA ARG A 58 -2.16 -8.04 15.95
C ARG A 58 -3.11 -8.73 14.97
N GLY A 59 -4.28 -8.15 14.74
CA GLY A 59 -5.26 -8.69 13.79
C GLY A 59 -4.71 -8.73 12.36
N LEU A 60 -4.00 -7.68 11.93
CA LEU A 60 -3.39 -7.60 10.61
C LEU A 60 -2.29 -8.66 10.41
N ILE A 61 -1.40 -8.83 11.38
CA ILE A 61 -0.36 -9.87 11.36
C ILE A 61 -1.01 -11.25 11.26
N GLN A 62 -2.04 -11.52 12.07
CA GLN A 62 -2.75 -12.78 12.02
C GLN A 62 -3.32 -13.04 10.62
N ARG A 63 -3.93 -12.03 9.98
CA ARG A 63 -4.44 -12.18 8.61
C ARG A 63 -3.34 -12.46 7.58
N VAL A 64 -2.14 -11.87 7.72
CA VAL A 64 -1.01 -12.22 6.85
C VAL A 64 -0.57 -13.67 7.06
N LEU A 65 -0.47 -14.12 8.32
CA LEU A 65 -0.08 -15.50 8.66
C LEU A 65 -1.13 -16.53 8.19
N ASP A 66 -2.42 -16.16 8.18
CA ASP A 66 -3.54 -16.97 7.71
C ASP A 66 -3.64 -17.04 6.18
N HIS A 67 -2.57 -16.71 5.44
CA HIS A 67 -2.59 -16.78 3.98
C HIS A 67 -3.06 -18.17 3.51
N PRO A 68 -4.09 -18.27 2.65
CA PRO A 68 -4.74 -19.55 2.33
C PRO A 68 -3.81 -20.56 1.62
N ASP A 69 -2.77 -20.09 0.96
CA ASP A 69 -1.74 -20.96 0.32
C ASP A 69 -0.58 -21.29 1.27
N GLY A 70 -0.68 -20.89 2.56
CA GLY A 70 0.39 -21.02 3.54
C GLY A 70 1.40 -19.87 3.43
N PHE A 71 1.58 -19.12 4.53
CA PHE A 71 2.55 -18.01 4.57
C PHE A 71 3.94 -18.53 4.94
N ALA A 72 4.91 -18.32 4.07
CA ALA A 72 6.33 -18.68 4.24
C ALA A 72 7.26 -17.45 4.24
N GLY A 73 6.69 -16.26 4.16
CA GLY A 73 7.39 -14.97 4.19
C GLY A 73 7.74 -14.52 5.60
N GLU A 74 7.86 -13.21 5.80
CA GLU A 74 8.11 -12.60 7.10
C GLU A 74 7.24 -11.35 7.27
N VAL A 75 6.71 -11.10 8.48
CA VAL A 75 6.02 -9.86 8.85
C VAL A 75 6.89 -9.09 9.82
N VAL A 76 7.21 -7.84 9.50
CA VAL A 76 8.10 -7.00 10.31
C VAL A 76 7.39 -5.70 10.67
N ILE A 77 7.17 -5.46 11.97
CA ILE A 77 6.72 -4.16 12.44
C ILE A 77 7.91 -3.20 12.40
N ILE A 78 7.74 -2.04 11.75
CA ILE A 78 8.81 -1.05 11.61
C ILE A 78 8.38 0.34 12.06
N GLU A 79 9.32 1.09 12.64
CA GLU A 79 9.18 2.51 12.97
C GLU A 79 10.53 3.17 13.19
N ASN A 80 10.60 4.47 12.92
CA ASN A 80 11.64 5.37 13.42
C ASN A 80 11.03 6.21 14.54
N GLY A 81 11.36 5.91 15.78
CA GLY A 81 10.87 6.61 16.96
C GLY A 81 11.49 7.99 17.16
N GLN A 82 12.41 8.40 16.30
CA GLN A 82 13.11 9.69 16.31
C GLN A 82 13.86 9.97 17.64
N GLY A 83 14.41 8.92 18.24
CA GLY A 83 15.11 8.98 19.53
C GLY A 83 14.20 9.20 20.75
N ARG A 84 12.89 9.11 20.58
CA ARG A 84 11.87 9.27 21.62
C ARG A 84 10.96 8.06 21.73
N GLY A 85 10.75 7.37 20.61
CA GLY A 85 9.80 6.29 20.50
C GLY A 85 10.37 4.95 20.92
N SER A 86 9.45 4.03 21.16
CA SER A 86 9.77 2.66 21.53
C SER A 86 8.66 1.73 21.07
N LEU A 87 9.04 0.63 20.43
CA LEU A 87 8.10 -0.45 20.09
C LEU A 87 7.59 -1.17 21.36
N ALA A 88 8.19 -0.91 22.54
CA ALA A 88 7.67 -1.36 23.82
C ALA A 88 6.55 -0.46 24.39
N CYS A 89 6.24 0.67 23.74
CA CYS A 89 5.24 1.65 24.20
C CYS A 89 5.52 2.18 25.62
N ASP A 90 6.78 2.42 25.97
CA ASP A 90 7.24 2.82 27.29
C ASP A 90 7.96 4.19 27.30
N THR A 91 7.93 4.93 26.19
CA THR A 91 8.54 6.27 26.15
C THR A 91 8.02 7.17 27.25
N SER A 92 8.93 7.87 27.92
CA SER A 92 8.61 8.89 28.95
C SER A 92 8.46 10.29 28.39
N SER A 93 8.86 10.52 27.14
CA SER A 93 8.80 11.81 26.46
C SER A 93 7.37 12.31 26.39
N SER A 94 7.11 13.51 26.94
CA SER A 94 5.79 14.14 27.00
C SER A 94 4.73 13.44 27.88
N TYR A 95 5.17 12.54 28.79
CA TYR A 95 4.29 11.83 29.74
C TYR A 95 4.73 12.06 31.21
N GLY A 96 5.39 13.18 31.48
CA GLY A 96 5.80 13.54 32.84
C GLY A 96 6.86 12.61 33.45
N GLY A 97 7.64 11.90 32.62
CA GLY A 97 8.64 10.93 33.05
C GLY A 97 8.09 9.52 33.29
N ASP A 98 6.80 9.29 33.09
CA ASP A 98 6.19 7.94 33.18
C ASP A 98 6.75 7.00 32.13
N THR A 99 7.43 5.93 32.53
CA THR A 99 8.02 4.87 31.71
C THR A 99 7.16 3.61 31.66
N SER A 100 5.98 3.62 32.27
CA SER A 100 5.10 2.46 32.23
C SER A 100 4.70 2.13 30.79
N VAL A 101 4.55 0.85 30.47
CA VAL A 101 4.02 0.40 29.16
C VAL A 101 2.56 0.82 29.05
N ARG A 102 2.23 1.56 27.98
CA ARG A 102 0.88 1.98 27.69
C ARG A 102 0.63 1.92 26.19
N ALA A 103 0.20 0.77 25.70
CA ALA A 103 -0.16 0.59 24.30
C ALA A 103 -1.52 1.24 23.99
N ASN A 104 -1.74 1.59 22.72
CA ASN A 104 -3.06 1.88 22.20
C ASN A 104 -3.79 0.56 21.90
N ALA A 105 -4.38 -0.05 22.93
CA ALA A 105 -5.08 -1.32 22.86
C ALA A 105 -6.15 -1.39 23.94
N VAL A 106 -6.95 -2.46 23.91
CA VAL A 106 -7.87 -2.80 25.03
C VAL A 106 -7.05 -3.18 26.27
N ASP A 107 -6.01 -3.99 26.09
CA ASP A 107 -4.99 -4.25 27.08
C ASP A 107 -3.80 -3.33 26.86
N GLU A 108 -3.65 -2.29 27.69
CA GLU A 108 -2.57 -1.31 27.56
C GLU A 108 -1.17 -1.92 27.74
N SER A 109 -1.03 -3.12 28.26
CA SER A 109 0.24 -3.84 28.33
C SER A 109 0.68 -4.44 26.99
N GLN A 110 -0.23 -4.55 26.02
CA GLN A 110 -0.01 -5.15 24.71
C GLN A 110 0.79 -4.21 23.78
N SER A 111 2.04 -3.94 24.07
CA SER A 111 2.95 -3.20 23.19
C SER A 111 3.23 -3.98 21.89
N PHE A 112 3.84 -3.33 20.87
CA PHE A 112 4.24 -4.01 19.65
C PHE A 112 5.25 -5.13 19.91
N LEU A 113 6.20 -4.93 20.82
CA LEU A 113 7.13 -5.99 21.23
C LEU A 113 6.42 -7.13 21.96
N TYR A 114 5.39 -6.83 22.75
CA TYR A 114 4.58 -7.86 23.39
C TYR A 114 3.81 -8.69 22.34
N VAL A 115 3.26 -8.04 21.32
CA VAL A 115 2.61 -8.73 20.19
C VAL A 115 3.56 -9.72 19.51
N VAL A 116 4.80 -9.30 19.22
CA VAL A 116 5.80 -10.15 18.59
C VAL A 116 6.28 -11.27 19.53
N ASN A 117 6.72 -10.91 20.74
CA ASN A 117 7.49 -11.81 21.61
C ASN A 117 6.62 -12.68 22.54
N ALA A 118 5.40 -12.26 22.84
CA ALA A 118 4.52 -12.96 23.76
C ALA A 118 3.29 -13.56 23.11
N ILE A 119 2.69 -12.88 22.11
CA ILE A 119 1.46 -13.38 21.45
C ILE A 119 1.82 -14.33 20.32
N PHE A 120 2.54 -13.86 19.32
CA PHE A 120 2.84 -14.70 18.14
C PHE A 120 3.91 -15.73 18.44
N ARG A 121 5.06 -15.32 18.97
CA ARG A 121 6.24 -16.21 19.18
C ARG A 121 6.60 -17.01 17.94
N ASP A 122 6.32 -16.43 16.78
CA ASP A 122 6.53 -17.05 15.48
C ASP A 122 7.81 -16.46 14.85
N PRO A 123 8.76 -17.28 14.37
CA PRO A 123 9.97 -16.76 13.75
C PRO A 123 9.73 -15.94 12.49
N ARG A 124 8.53 -16.02 11.91
CA ARG A 124 8.10 -15.19 10.78
C ARG A 124 7.60 -13.81 11.19
N VAL A 125 7.49 -13.52 12.49
CA VAL A 125 6.99 -12.23 13.01
C VAL A 125 8.08 -11.56 13.81
N SER A 126 8.48 -10.37 13.39
CA SER A 126 9.53 -9.62 14.03
C SER A 126 9.22 -8.12 14.10
N ALA A 127 10.08 -7.36 14.74
CA ALA A 127 9.98 -5.92 14.83
C ALA A 127 11.37 -5.29 14.68
N PHE A 128 11.46 -4.15 14.00
CA PHE A 128 12.70 -3.42 13.82
C PHE A 128 12.48 -1.92 14.09
N LEU A 129 13.12 -1.40 15.16
CA LEU A 129 13.17 0.04 15.42
C LEU A 129 14.35 0.64 14.64
N LEU A 130 14.09 1.67 13.84
CA LEU A 130 15.11 2.31 13.01
C LEU A 130 16.04 3.27 13.78
N ASP A 131 15.74 3.57 15.03
CA ASP A 131 16.50 4.50 15.88
C ASP A 131 17.99 4.19 16.00
N PRO A 132 18.44 2.91 16.10
CA PRO A 132 19.87 2.58 16.13
C PRO A 132 20.65 3.02 14.90
N VAL A 133 19.96 3.19 13.75
CA VAL A 133 20.58 3.55 12.48
C VAL A 133 20.08 4.89 11.92
N ARG A 134 19.33 5.65 12.69
CA ARG A 134 18.57 6.85 12.30
C ARG A 134 19.36 7.94 11.55
N SER A 135 20.68 8.01 11.74
CA SER A 135 21.58 8.96 11.04
C SER A 135 22.77 8.27 10.37
N THR A 136 22.70 6.94 10.18
CA THR A 136 23.77 6.16 9.55
C THR A 136 23.52 6.03 8.07
N PHE A 137 24.38 6.63 7.24
CA PHE A 137 24.31 6.48 5.77
C PHE A 137 25.27 5.39 5.28
N ILE A 138 24.83 4.61 4.28
CA ILE A 138 25.60 3.50 3.69
C ILE A 138 25.68 3.63 2.17
N GLY A 139 26.77 3.13 1.59
CA GLY A 139 26.99 3.12 0.15
C GLY A 139 26.09 2.13 -0.59
N ALA A 140 25.94 2.34 -1.90
CA ALA A 140 25.07 1.51 -2.75
C ALA A 140 25.49 0.02 -2.80
N SER A 141 26.77 -0.29 -2.65
CA SER A 141 27.32 -1.65 -2.62
C SER A 141 27.41 -2.27 -1.23
N ASP A 142 27.07 -1.53 -0.17
CA ASP A 142 27.13 -2.01 1.20
C ASP A 142 25.80 -2.69 1.56
N HIS A 143 25.67 -3.99 1.23
CA HIS A 143 24.48 -4.80 1.52
C HIS A 143 24.53 -5.47 2.90
N ALA A 144 25.64 -5.39 3.63
CA ALA A 144 25.79 -6.05 4.92
C ALA A 144 25.37 -5.16 6.08
N ARG A 145 25.56 -3.85 5.96
CA ARG A 145 25.40 -2.87 7.05
C ARG A 145 24.01 -2.27 7.08
N ASN A 146 23.44 -2.12 8.28
CA ASN A 146 22.20 -1.39 8.46
C ASN A 146 22.45 0.13 8.39
N GLY A 147 21.52 0.87 7.79
CA GLY A 147 21.63 2.33 7.63
C GLY A 147 20.60 2.88 6.66
N TYR A 148 20.91 4.03 6.12
CA TYR A 148 20.08 4.73 5.13
C TYR A 148 20.82 4.92 3.82
N ARG A 149 20.09 4.82 2.72
CA ARG A 149 20.49 5.28 1.39
C ARG A 149 19.66 6.48 0.98
N THR A 150 20.13 7.20 -0.02
CA THR A 150 19.42 8.38 -0.56
C THR A 150 19.04 8.14 -2.02
N TYR A 151 17.82 8.55 -2.39
CA TYR A 151 17.33 8.58 -3.75
C TYR A 151 16.43 9.80 -3.94
N GLU A 152 16.60 10.55 -5.03
CA GLU A 152 15.85 11.80 -5.32
C GLU A 152 15.75 12.75 -4.10
N ASN A 153 16.84 12.91 -3.36
CA ASN A 153 16.94 13.74 -2.15
C ASN A 153 16.08 13.28 -0.95
N VAL A 154 15.60 12.04 -0.95
CA VAL A 154 14.98 11.43 0.22
C VAL A 154 15.77 10.21 0.66
N SER A 155 15.90 10.02 1.97
CA SER A 155 16.56 8.85 2.54
C SER A 155 15.56 7.71 2.76
N TYR A 156 16.05 6.47 2.67
CA TYR A 156 15.26 5.29 2.94
C TYR A 156 16.07 4.21 3.67
N PRO A 157 15.45 3.42 4.56
CA PRO A 157 16.18 2.48 5.38
C PRO A 157 16.59 1.22 4.62
N CYS A 158 17.76 0.71 5.00
CA CYS A 158 18.28 -0.60 4.66
C CYS A 158 18.64 -1.33 5.95
N PHE A 159 18.05 -2.51 6.18
CA PHE A 159 18.27 -3.23 7.43
C PHE A 159 18.08 -4.74 7.26
N THR A 160 18.61 -5.51 8.19
CA THR A 160 18.41 -6.95 8.25
C THR A 160 17.38 -7.28 9.31
N THR A 161 16.35 -8.03 8.95
CA THR A 161 15.28 -8.46 9.85
C THR A 161 15.78 -9.52 10.82
N ALA A 162 15.01 -9.83 11.86
CA ALA A 162 15.32 -10.92 12.78
C ALA A 162 15.35 -12.30 12.09
N GLY A 163 14.56 -12.49 11.02
CA GLY A 163 14.59 -13.67 10.18
C GLY A 163 15.75 -13.73 9.18
N GLY A 164 16.67 -12.74 9.22
CA GLY A 164 17.85 -12.69 8.36
C GLY A 164 17.57 -12.13 6.95
N ARG A 165 16.39 -11.59 6.68
CA ARG A 165 16.06 -10.99 5.40
C ARG A 165 16.73 -9.62 5.28
N ARG A 166 17.46 -9.37 4.21
CA ARG A 166 18.07 -8.08 3.92
C ARG A 166 17.09 -7.18 3.18
N VAL A 167 16.46 -6.28 3.90
CA VAL A 167 15.54 -5.29 3.36
C VAL A 167 16.30 -4.07 2.88
N GLU A 168 16.07 -3.67 1.64
CA GLU A 168 16.47 -2.40 1.06
C GLU A 168 15.18 -1.76 0.51
N LEU A 169 14.62 -0.80 1.22
CA LEU A 169 13.23 -0.41 1.09
C LEU A 169 12.81 -0.09 -0.36
N ARG A 170 13.70 0.51 -1.13
CA ARG A 170 13.46 0.85 -2.54
C ARG A 170 13.69 -0.32 -3.50
N GLU A 171 14.73 -1.08 -3.29
CA GLU A 171 15.17 -2.14 -4.20
C GLU A 171 14.45 -3.47 -3.97
N GLY A 172 14.01 -3.73 -2.73
CA GLY A 172 13.37 -4.97 -2.32
C GLY A 172 14.22 -5.79 -1.35
N ILE A 173 14.20 -7.12 -1.49
CA ILE A 173 14.94 -8.06 -0.64
C ILE A 173 16.21 -8.48 -1.36
N TRP A 174 17.37 -8.17 -0.77
CA TRP A 174 18.67 -8.62 -1.28
C TRP A 174 18.91 -10.09 -0.91
N ASP A 175 19.18 -10.92 -1.90
CA ASP A 175 19.40 -12.39 -1.73
C ASP A 175 20.89 -12.81 -1.77
N GLY A 176 21.80 -11.85 -1.81
CA GLY A 176 23.24 -12.04 -1.93
C GLY A 176 23.77 -11.84 -3.37
N ALA A 177 22.91 -11.78 -4.37
CA ALA A 177 23.27 -11.59 -5.77
C ALA A 177 22.38 -10.55 -6.48
N SER A 178 21.11 -10.49 -6.12
CA SER A 178 20.13 -9.61 -6.76
C SER A 178 19.03 -9.20 -5.77
N HIS A 179 18.21 -8.23 -6.17
CA HIS A 179 17.03 -7.84 -5.40
C HIS A 179 15.78 -8.55 -5.90
N ARG A 180 15.02 -9.14 -4.97
CA ARG A 180 13.69 -9.71 -5.21
C ARG A 180 12.61 -8.70 -4.86
N ARG A 181 11.57 -8.62 -5.69
CA ARG A 181 10.47 -7.67 -5.51
C ARG A 181 9.30 -8.21 -4.69
N ASN A 182 9.58 -9.11 -3.75
CA ASN A 182 8.61 -9.65 -2.80
C ASN A 182 8.58 -8.89 -1.47
N LEU A 183 8.87 -7.60 -1.49
CA LEU A 183 8.74 -6.68 -0.37
C LEU A 183 7.41 -5.93 -0.48
N LYS A 184 6.61 -5.94 0.58
CA LYS A 184 5.34 -5.24 0.70
C LYS A 184 5.37 -4.27 1.87
N LEU A 185 4.84 -3.08 1.67
CA LEU A 185 4.66 -2.09 2.73
C LEU A 185 3.17 -1.88 2.99
N ILE A 186 2.73 -2.16 4.22
CA ILE A 186 1.42 -1.77 4.74
C ILE A 186 1.64 -0.59 5.67
N ASN A 187 1.06 0.55 5.34
CA ASN A 187 1.21 1.80 6.08
C ASN A 187 0.02 1.95 7.03
N VAL A 188 0.26 1.91 8.37
CA VAL A 188 -0.82 1.92 9.37
C VAL A 188 -0.68 3.12 10.31
N PRO A 189 -1.00 4.35 9.83
CA PRO A 189 -0.96 5.55 10.66
C PRO A 189 -2.10 5.59 11.67
N VAL A 190 -1.86 6.20 12.84
CA VAL A 190 -2.93 6.68 13.71
C VAL A 190 -3.39 8.06 13.25
N LEU A 191 -4.70 8.27 13.16
CA LEU A 191 -5.25 9.60 12.89
C LEU A 191 -5.18 10.48 14.12
N LYS A 192 -4.50 11.62 14.02
CA LYS A 192 -4.37 12.55 15.14
C LYS A 192 -4.03 13.97 14.72
N HIS A 193 -4.31 14.92 15.63
CA HIS A 193 -3.72 16.24 15.64
C HIS A 193 -2.19 16.17 15.64
N HIS A 194 -1.55 17.11 15.01
CA HIS A 194 -0.13 17.34 15.09
C HIS A 194 0.15 18.79 15.48
N ASP A 195 1.42 19.14 15.69
CA ASP A 195 1.81 20.51 16.01
C ASP A 195 1.45 21.50 14.90
N THR A 196 1.32 22.76 15.27
CA THR A 196 1.02 23.84 14.33
C THR A 196 2.23 24.23 13.49
N GLY A 197 2.03 24.96 12.41
CA GLY A 197 3.12 25.44 11.53
C GLY A 197 3.26 24.70 10.22
N GLY A 198 2.20 23.99 9.77
CA GLY A 198 2.14 23.29 8.48
C GLY A 198 2.19 21.76 8.58
N SER A 199 2.23 21.21 9.79
CA SER A 199 2.08 19.75 10.02
C SER A 199 0.64 19.37 10.33
N GLU A 200 -0.03 20.06 11.17
CA GLU A 200 -1.44 20.10 11.57
C GLU A 200 -2.07 18.73 11.91
N ILE A 201 -1.91 17.73 11.10
CA ILE A 201 -2.48 16.39 11.30
C ILE A 201 -1.45 15.28 10.99
N THR A 202 -1.64 14.10 11.57
CA THR A 202 -0.95 12.86 11.22
C THR A 202 -1.97 11.91 10.60
N ALA A 203 -1.68 11.45 9.39
CA ALA A 203 -2.37 10.42 8.65
C ALA A 203 -1.38 9.73 7.71
N SER A 204 -1.79 9.16 6.57
CA SER A 204 -0.96 8.31 5.71
C SER A 204 0.30 8.98 5.19
N LEU A 205 0.20 10.22 4.68
CA LEU A 205 1.34 10.93 4.09
C LEU A 205 2.39 11.29 5.15
N LYS A 206 1.97 11.94 6.23
CA LYS A 206 2.91 12.34 7.28
C LYS A 206 3.57 11.15 7.98
N HIS A 207 2.94 10.01 7.97
CA HIS A 207 3.47 8.78 8.55
C HIS A 207 4.77 8.31 7.90
N PHE A 208 5.02 8.68 6.64
CA PHE A 208 6.29 8.39 5.93
C PHE A 208 7.52 9.05 6.56
N TYR A 209 7.34 10.05 7.43
CA TYR A 209 8.44 10.60 8.22
C TYR A 209 9.08 9.58 9.18
N GLY A 210 8.40 8.53 9.54
CA GLY A 210 8.98 7.40 10.26
C GLY A 210 9.81 6.45 9.38
N LEU A 211 10.05 6.77 8.11
CA LEU A 211 10.90 5.99 7.20
C LEU A 211 12.12 6.75 6.72
N VAL A 212 12.13 8.08 6.76
CA VAL A 212 13.33 8.86 6.42
C VAL A 212 14.33 8.89 7.60
N SER A 213 15.60 9.15 7.31
CA SER A 213 16.60 9.40 8.35
C SER A 213 16.27 10.64 9.17
N MET A 214 16.80 10.74 10.39
CA MET A 214 16.61 11.94 11.23
C MET A 214 17.20 13.19 10.58
N ASP A 215 18.35 13.06 9.93
CA ASP A 215 19.02 14.19 9.25
C ASP A 215 18.16 14.68 8.08
N ASP A 216 17.63 13.77 7.28
CA ASP A 216 16.76 14.09 6.17
C ASP A 216 15.41 14.68 6.62
N GLY A 217 14.79 14.07 7.63
CA GLY A 217 13.51 14.51 8.18
C GLY A 217 13.55 15.93 8.79
N GLN A 218 14.70 16.40 9.26
CA GLN A 218 14.89 17.75 9.80
C GLN A 218 15.36 18.77 8.75
N ALA A 219 15.78 18.29 7.57
CA ALA A 219 16.33 19.16 6.54
C ALA A 219 15.21 20.00 5.85
N ALA A 220 15.56 21.23 5.45
CA ALA A 220 14.79 22.09 4.54
C ALA A 220 13.28 22.17 4.84
N LEU A 221 12.88 22.23 6.10
CA LEU A 221 11.48 22.31 6.54
C LEU A 221 10.61 21.13 6.06
N ARG A 222 11.21 19.98 5.77
CA ARG A 222 10.51 18.81 5.25
C ARG A 222 9.38 18.31 6.14
N HIS A 223 9.48 18.53 7.43
CA HIS A 223 8.45 18.21 8.42
C HIS A 223 7.25 19.18 8.38
N TYR A 224 7.39 20.31 7.71
CA TYR A 224 6.40 21.38 7.64
C TYR A 224 6.04 21.70 6.18
N SER A 225 6.54 22.79 5.64
CA SER A 225 6.20 23.27 4.30
C SER A 225 6.65 22.33 3.18
N GLY A 226 7.68 21.51 3.39
CA GLY A 226 8.16 20.49 2.45
C GLY A 226 7.57 19.09 2.66
N LEU A 227 6.62 18.92 3.58
CA LEU A 227 6.05 17.64 3.97
C LEU A 227 5.49 16.85 2.78
N GLY A 228 4.63 17.48 2.00
CA GLY A 228 3.94 16.80 0.90
C GLY A 228 4.89 16.38 -0.21
N GLN A 229 5.87 17.20 -0.55
CA GLN A 229 6.88 16.85 -1.55
C GLN A 229 7.74 15.67 -1.09
N THR A 230 8.19 15.67 0.18
CA THR A 230 9.00 14.58 0.74
C THR A 230 8.21 13.28 0.79
N ALA A 231 7.00 13.29 1.34
CA ALA A 231 6.14 12.11 1.40
C ALA A 231 5.76 11.60 0.00
N GLY A 232 5.42 12.52 -0.91
CA GLY A 232 5.11 12.18 -2.30
C GLY A 232 6.28 11.53 -3.03
N THR A 233 7.51 12.04 -2.83
CA THR A 233 8.72 11.44 -3.40
C THR A 233 8.99 10.05 -2.82
N MET A 234 8.91 9.91 -1.48
CA MET A 234 9.07 8.61 -0.82
C MET A 234 8.07 7.58 -1.35
N ILE A 235 6.79 7.94 -1.46
CA ILE A 235 5.73 7.04 -1.92
C ILE A 235 5.91 6.66 -3.39
N ALA A 236 6.16 7.63 -4.26
CA ALA A 236 6.21 7.37 -5.69
C ALA A 236 7.55 6.78 -6.18
N SER A 237 8.67 7.06 -5.48
CA SER A 237 10.01 6.72 -5.98
C SER A 237 10.77 5.71 -5.10
N VAL A 238 10.35 5.50 -3.86
CA VAL A 238 11.04 4.61 -2.92
C VAL A 238 10.17 3.41 -2.55
N ALA A 239 9.03 3.64 -1.89
CA ALA A 239 8.17 2.55 -1.44
C ALA A 239 6.70 2.96 -1.47
N THR A 240 5.98 2.47 -2.46
CA THR A 240 4.53 2.63 -2.53
C THR A 240 3.87 1.61 -1.59
N PRO A 241 3.06 2.04 -0.60
CA PRO A 241 2.28 1.11 0.19
C PRO A 241 1.31 0.32 -0.68
N VAL A 242 1.24 -0.98 -0.48
CA VAL A 242 0.20 -1.79 -1.15
C VAL A 242 -1.18 -1.42 -0.63
N VAL A 243 -1.26 -0.95 0.61
CA VAL A 243 -2.45 -0.36 1.22
C VAL A 243 -2.05 0.56 2.37
N ASN A 244 -2.79 1.67 2.53
CA ASN A 244 -2.76 2.49 3.74
C ASN A 244 -3.99 2.12 4.57
N ILE A 245 -3.81 1.91 5.90
CA ILE A 245 -4.90 1.61 6.84
C ILE A 245 -4.85 2.64 7.95
N ILE A 246 -5.69 3.66 7.90
CA ILE A 246 -5.76 4.66 8.97
C ILE A 246 -6.47 4.06 10.18
N ASP A 247 -5.76 4.02 11.31
CA ASP A 247 -6.34 3.76 12.62
C ASP A 247 -7.00 5.04 13.15
N ALA A 248 -8.32 5.06 13.14
CA ALA A 248 -9.17 6.05 13.77
C ALA A 248 -10.07 5.39 14.84
N THR A 249 -9.59 4.33 15.50
CA THR A 249 -10.31 3.75 16.64
C THR A 249 -10.35 4.72 17.82
N TRP A 250 -9.20 5.32 18.12
CA TRP A 250 -9.05 6.46 18.99
C TRP A 250 -8.33 7.58 18.23
N VAL A 251 -8.92 8.75 18.23
CA VAL A 251 -8.36 9.95 17.58
C VAL A 251 -7.89 10.91 18.66
N SER A 252 -6.61 11.24 18.66
CA SER A 252 -6.06 12.30 19.51
C SER A 252 -6.26 13.64 18.79
N TYR A 253 -7.36 14.32 19.08
CA TYR A 253 -7.78 15.51 18.36
C TYR A 253 -7.14 16.81 18.85
N ALA A 254 -6.64 16.85 20.10
CA ALA A 254 -6.07 18.06 20.71
C ALA A 254 -4.65 17.87 21.24
N SER A 255 -4.03 16.72 20.98
CA SER A 255 -2.66 16.41 21.37
C SER A 255 -1.98 15.49 20.36
N LEU A 256 -0.72 15.74 20.06
CA LEU A 256 0.07 14.85 19.20
C LEU A 256 0.46 13.54 19.91
N THR A 257 0.45 13.54 21.26
CA THR A 257 0.88 12.41 22.08
C THR A 257 -0.28 11.51 22.53
N GLY A 258 -1.52 11.95 22.37
CA GLY A 258 -2.69 11.24 22.91
C GLY A 258 -2.85 11.33 24.42
N TYR A 259 -2.10 12.25 25.07
CA TYR A 259 -2.15 12.48 26.50
C TYR A 259 -2.32 13.99 26.82
N PRO A 260 -3.11 14.36 27.82
CA PRO A 260 -3.98 13.50 28.65
C PRO A 260 -5.16 12.87 27.86
N ALA A 261 -5.81 11.88 28.43
CA ALA A 261 -6.92 11.16 27.78
C ALA A 261 -8.10 12.06 27.34
N SER A 262 -8.29 13.20 28.02
CA SER A 262 -9.29 14.23 27.66
C SER A 262 -9.04 14.87 26.30
N THR A 263 -7.87 14.69 25.68
CA THR A 263 -7.53 15.16 24.34
C THR A 263 -7.81 14.13 23.26
N THR A 264 -8.49 13.03 23.61
CA THR A 264 -8.75 11.90 22.71
C THR A 264 -10.24 11.62 22.59
N PHE A 265 -10.65 11.14 21.43
CA PHE A 265 -12.01 10.76 21.12
C PHE A 265 -12.06 9.35 20.54
N ARG A 266 -13.05 8.54 20.97
CA ARG A 266 -13.23 7.20 20.46
C ARG A 266 -14.15 7.24 19.23
N ALA A 267 -13.55 7.28 18.03
CA ALA A 267 -14.30 7.31 16.79
C ALA A 267 -14.73 5.92 16.29
N ASN A 268 -14.04 4.85 16.73
CA ASN A 268 -14.33 3.45 16.35
C ASN A 268 -14.35 3.22 14.82
N GLN A 269 -13.46 3.88 14.10
CA GLN A 269 -13.35 3.76 12.65
C GLN A 269 -11.97 3.25 12.25
N ILE A 270 -11.90 2.53 11.15
CA ILE A 270 -10.69 2.20 10.42
C ILE A 270 -10.96 2.42 8.94
N LEU A 271 -10.01 3.01 8.23
CA LEU A 271 -10.13 3.30 6.82
C LEU A 271 -9.01 2.59 6.05
N ALA A 272 -9.28 2.18 4.82
CA ALA A 272 -8.23 1.67 3.95
C ALA A 272 -8.34 2.24 2.54
N GLY A 273 -7.18 2.40 1.89
CA GLY A 273 -7.10 2.86 0.52
C GLY A 273 -5.68 2.82 -0.02
N GLN A 274 -5.56 2.81 -1.34
CA GLN A 274 -4.27 2.86 -2.02
C GLN A 274 -3.87 4.30 -2.39
N ASP A 275 -4.84 5.23 -2.43
CA ASP A 275 -4.57 6.66 -2.60
C ASP A 275 -4.39 7.33 -1.23
N PRO A 276 -3.15 7.65 -0.80
CA PRO A 276 -2.90 8.27 0.49
C PRO A 276 -3.38 9.71 0.57
N VAL A 277 -3.47 10.41 -0.56
CA VAL A 277 -3.91 11.81 -0.61
C VAL A 277 -5.42 11.89 -0.41
N ALA A 278 -6.19 11.06 -1.13
CA ALA A 278 -7.62 10.95 -0.95
C ALA A 278 -7.98 10.51 0.47
N LEU A 279 -7.29 9.51 0.98
CA LEU A 279 -7.53 8.93 2.29
C LEU A 279 -7.30 9.97 3.40
N ASP A 280 -6.22 10.75 3.33
CA ASP A 280 -5.89 11.78 4.30
C ASP A 280 -6.86 12.97 4.23
N ALA A 281 -7.22 13.41 3.02
CA ALA A 281 -8.19 14.48 2.83
C ALA A 281 -9.57 14.10 3.39
N TRP A 282 -10.01 12.88 3.12
CA TRP A 282 -11.29 12.37 3.61
C TRP A 282 -11.29 12.21 5.14
N ALA A 283 -10.27 11.58 5.70
CA ALA A 283 -10.16 11.37 7.15
C ALA A 283 -10.09 12.69 7.93
N ALA A 284 -9.39 13.68 7.40
CA ALA A 284 -9.32 15.02 7.97
C ALA A 284 -10.70 15.67 8.04
N ARG A 285 -11.45 15.67 6.93
CA ARG A 285 -12.76 16.34 6.81
C ARG A 285 -13.86 15.63 7.56
N HIS A 286 -13.91 14.29 7.47
CA HIS A 286 -15.08 13.51 7.92
C HIS A 286 -14.90 12.85 9.28
N ILE A 287 -13.66 12.78 9.79
CA ILE A 287 -13.40 12.18 11.11
C ILE A 287 -12.77 13.22 12.06
N LEU A 288 -11.58 13.76 11.71
CA LEU A 288 -10.83 14.57 12.67
C LEU A 288 -11.52 15.93 12.93
N TYR A 289 -11.87 16.68 11.87
CA TYR A 289 -12.51 17.98 12.01
C TYR A 289 -13.85 17.95 12.76
N PRO A 290 -14.76 16.99 12.53
CA PRO A 290 -16.05 16.97 13.24
C PRO A 290 -15.94 16.73 14.75
N ILE A 291 -14.80 16.24 15.27
CA ILE A 291 -14.63 15.96 16.70
C ILE A 291 -14.57 17.25 17.53
N ASP A 292 -13.88 18.28 17.03
CA ASP A 292 -13.67 19.52 17.80
C ASP A 292 -13.97 20.81 17.02
N GLY A 293 -14.28 20.70 15.72
CA GLY A 293 -14.53 21.86 14.85
C GLY A 293 -13.30 22.72 14.59
N ASN A 294 -12.09 22.22 14.89
CA ASN A 294 -10.85 22.96 14.70
C ASN A 294 -10.54 23.12 13.21
N ALA A 295 -10.62 24.34 12.70
CA ALA A 295 -10.40 24.64 11.29
C ALA A 295 -9.04 24.13 10.76
N ARG A 296 -8.02 23.98 11.62
CA ARG A 296 -6.70 23.46 11.27
C ARG A 296 -6.72 21.99 10.88
N HIS A 297 -7.79 21.25 11.19
CA HIS A 297 -8.00 19.86 10.80
C HIS A 297 -8.68 19.71 9.43
N GLN A 298 -9.14 20.80 8.84
CA GLN A 298 -9.75 20.77 7.50
C GLN A 298 -8.69 20.51 6.41
N PRO A 299 -8.97 19.70 5.39
CA PRO A 299 -8.07 19.51 4.27
C PRO A 299 -7.85 20.78 3.44
N ASP A 300 -8.75 21.76 3.56
CA ASP A 300 -8.63 23.07 2.90
C ASP A 300 -7.92 24.12 3.77
N PHE A 301 -7.57 23.82 5.02
CA PHE A 301 -6.72 24.68 5.83
C PHE A 301 -5.36 24.88 5.15
N PRO A 302 -4.82 26.09 5.06
CA PRO A 302 -3.61 26.36 4.26
C PRO A 302 -2.45 25.42 4.49
N GLY A 303 -2.14 25.08 5.75
CA GLY A 303 -1.07 24.15 6.10
C GLY A 303 -1.34 22.73 5.58
N VAL A 304 -2.55 22.19 5.79
CA VAL A 304 -2.94 20.84 5.32
C VAL A 304 -3.05 20.81 3.81
N ASN A 305 -3.75 21.79 3.22
CA ASN A 305 -3.92 21.90 1.77
C ASN A 305 -2.59 21.92 1.04
N GLN A 306 -1.61 22.67 1.55
CA GLN A 306 -0.30 22.80 0.93
C GLN A 306 0.35 21.43 0.74
N TRP A 307 0.44 20.62 1.77
CA TRP A 307 1.13 19.35 1.64
C TRP A 307 0.30 18.25 0.94
N LEU A 308 -1.05 18.30 1.02
CA LEU A 308 -1.91 17.43 0.19
C LEU A 308 -1.71 17.71 -1.31
N VAL A 309 -1.68 18.99 -1.71
CA VAL A 309 -1.44 19.39 -3.10
C VAL A 309 -0.03 19.00 -3.54
N GLN A 310 1.00 19.29 -2.73
CA GLN A 310 2.37 18.92 -3.04
C GLN A 310 2.54 17.40 -3.22
N ALA A 311 1.95 16.59 -2.34
CA ALA A 311 2.02 15.14 -2.44
C ALA A 311 1.31 14.63 -3.70
N ARG A 312 0.08 15.12 -3.97
CA ARG A 312 -0.67 14.81 -5.19
C ARG A 312 0.16 15.12 -6.44
N ASP A 313 0.67 16.33 -6.54
CA ASP A 313 1.38 16.80 -7.72
C ASP A 313 2.71 16.05 -7.90
N THR A 314 3.42 15.79 -6.79
CA THR A 314 4.66 15.03 -6.80
C THR A 314 4.45 13.59 -7.27
N ILE A 315 3.41 12.91 -6.79
CA ILE A 315 3.08 11.53 -7.17
C ILE A 315 2.61 11.48 -8.63
N ASN A 316 1.68 12.37 -9.01
CA ASN A 316 1.11 12.36 -10.35
C ASN A 316 2.13 12.74 -11.43
N ALA A 317 3.07 13.67 -11.14
CA ALA A 317 4.17 14.01 -12.04
C ALA A 317 5.11 12.83 -12.33
N ARG A 318 5.13 11.80 -11.46
CA ARG A 318 5.89 10.55 -11.63
C ARG A 318 5.07 9.41 -12.26
N GLY A 319 3.86 9.70 -12.73
CA GLY A 319 2.98 8.73 -13.39
C GLY A 319 2.04 7.99 -12.43
N GLY A 320 1.82 8.52 -11.23
CA GLY A 320 0.91 7.93 -10.23
C GLY A 320 1.56 6.76 -9.48
N LEU A 321 0.72 5.84 -8.99
CA LEU A 321 1.15 4.71 -8.14
C LEU A 321 0.88 3.34 -8.80
N PHE A 322 0.45 3.31 -10.06
CA PHE A 322 0.01 2.09 -10.73
C PHE A 322 1.13 1.06 -10.87
N SER A 323 0.99 -0.05 -10.14
CA SER A 323 1.93 -1.18 -10.13
C SER A 323 1.16 -2.47 -9.90
N PRO A 324 0.52 -3.03 -10.94
CA PRO A 324 -0.37 -4.19 -10.82
C PRO A 324 0.38 -5.45 -10.35
N GLU A 325 1.66 -5.57 -10.67
CA GLU A 325 2.52 -6.65 -10.16
C GLU A 325 2.74 -6.56 -8.64
N GLN A 326 2.51 -5.39 -8.05
CA GLN A 326 2.52 -5.17 -6.59
C GLN A 326 1.10 -5.15 -5.98
N GLY A 327 0.06 -5.29 -6.79
CA GLY A 327 -1.33 -5.18 -6.36
C GLY A 327 -1.81 -3.73 -6.21
N ILE A 328 -1.08 -2.75 -6.75
CA ILE A 328 -1.42 -1.32 -6.66
C ILE A 328 -2.14 -0.89 -7.94
N LEU A 329 -3.36 -0.39 -7.79
CA LEU A 329 -4.28 -0.12 -8.90
C LEU A 329 -4.58 1.37 -9.10
N VAL A 330 -3.90 2.26 -8.38
CA VAL A 330 -4.09 3.72 -8.46
C VAL A 330 -3.14 4.30 -9.50
N ASP A 331 -3.68 4.76 -10.61
CA ASP A 331 -2.95 5.42 -11.68
C ASP A 331 -2.76 6.92 -11.42
N ARG A 332 -3.66 7.53 -10.66
CA ARG A 332 -3.61 8.94 -10.29
C ARG A 332 -4.16 9.13 -8.88
N VAL A 333 -3.47 9.89 -8.06
CA VAL A 333 -3.95 10.27 -6.71
C VAL A 333 -4.71 11.60 -6.77
N THR A 334 -5.73 11.75 -5.91
CA THR A 334 -6.59 12.93 -5.88
C THR A 334 -6.85 13.41 -4.46
N ARG A 335 -7.18 14.68 -4.30
CA ARG A 335 -7.78 15.24 -3.08
C ARG A 335 -9.23 15.69 -3.30
N ASP A 336 -9.74 15.57 -4.51
CA ASP A 336 -11.10 15.96 -4.86
C ASP A 336 -12.08 14.82 -4.50
N GLU A 337 -12.99 15.12 -3.58
CA GLU A 337 -13.97 14.13 -3.11
C GLU A 337 -14.93 13.67 -4.22
N SER A 338 -15.17 14.49 -5.24
CA SER A 338 -16.00 14.09 -6.38
C SER A 338 -15.36 12.97 -7.23
N GLU A 339 -14.03 12.80 -7.11
CA GLU A 339 -13.26 11.72 -7.76
C GLU A 339 -13.07 10.50 -6.84
N MET A 340 -13.48 10.58 -5.56
CA MET A 340 -13.33 9.49 -4.60
C MET A 340 -14.52 8.54 -4.65
N ASN A 341 -14.24 7.24 -4.58
CA ASN A 341 -15.27 6.23 -4.35
C ASN A 341 -15.17 5.77 -2.89
N VAL A 342 -16.01 6.35 -2.04
CA VAL A 342 -16.01 6.06 -0.61
C VAL A 342 -17.06 4.99 -0.31
N LEU A 343 -16.61 3.88 0.28
CA LEU A 343 -17.42 2.74 0.62
C LEU A 343 -17.37 2.54 2.14
N ALA A 344 -18.49 2.24 2.76
CA ALA A 344 -18.56 2.05 4.20
C ALA A 344 -19.36 0.80 4.57
N CYS A 345 -18.94 0.13 5.64
CA CYS A 345 -19.72 -0.93 6.28
C CYS A 345 -19.65 -0.80 7.80
N GLN A 346 -20.67 -1.28 8.48
CA GLN A 346 -20.66 -1.41 9.93
C GLN A 346 -20.07 -2.75 10.34
N ALA A 347 -19.14 -2.75 11.31
CA ALA A 347 -18.61 -3.99 11.86
C ALA A 347 -19.73 -4.83 12.51
N GLY A 348 -19.80 -6.12 12.16
CA GLY A 348 -20.85 -7.04 12.64
C GLY A 348 -22.17 -6.97 11.85
N GLY A 349 -22.23 -6.23 10.74
CA GLY A 349 -23.36 -6.26 9.81
C GLY A 349 -23.57 -7.68 9.23
N ASN A 350 -24.83 -8.08 9.06
CA ASN A 350 -25.18 -9.41 8.58
C ASN A 350 -24.77 -9.54 7.09
N LEU A 351 -23.89 -10.48 6.77
CA LEU A 351 -23.39 -10.73 5.42
C LEU A 351 -24.34 -11.59 4.56
N GLU A 352 -25.58 -11.86 5.03
CA GLU A 352 -26.55 -12.68 4.31
C GLU A 352 -27.21 -11.99 3.10
N THR A 353 -26.86 -10.74 2.81
CA THR A 353 -27.35 -10.03 1.63
C THR A 353 -26.67 -10.51 0.35
N ALA A 354 -27.39 -10.45 -0.76
CA ALA A 354 -26.83 -10.75 -2.08
C ALA A 354 -25.58 -9.92 -2.35
N ARG A 355 -24.50 -10.59 -2.78
CA ARG A 355 -23.21 -9.95 -3.06
C ARG A 355 -22.69 -10.37 -4.41
N LEU A 356 -22.00 -9.43 -5.06
CA LEU A 356 -21.27 -9.64 -6.30
C LEU A 356 -19.77 -9.74 -5.98
N SER A 357 -19.12 -10.80 -6.45
CA SER A 357 -17.68 -10.99 -6.31
C SER A 357 -17.04 -11.23 -7.65
N LEU A 358 -15.86 -10.66 -7.86
CA LEU A 358 -15.07 -10.79 -9.08
C LEU A 358 -13.73 -11.44 -8.73
N SER A 359 -13.21 -12.32 -9.62
CA SER A 359 -11.90 -12.97 -9.40
C SER A 359 -10.75 -11.96 -9.38
N ASP A 360 -10.89 -10.83 -10.08
CA ASP A 360 -9.84 -9.83 -10.28
C ASP A 360 -10.39 -8.41 -10.27
N ALA A 361 -9.60 -7.47 -9.78
CA ALA A 361 -9.83 -6.03 -9.91
C ALA A 361 -9.10 -5.43 -11.11
N LEU A 362 -8.19 -6.22 -11.74
CA LEU A 362 -7.40 -5.80 -12.88
C LEU A 362 -7.21 -6.96 -13.86
N VAL A 363 -7.46 -6.69 -15.13
CA VAL A 363 -7.07 -7.55 -16.25
C VAL A 363 -6.02 -6.81 -17.08
N SER A 364 -4.80 -7.34 -17.14
CA SER A 364 -3.69 -6.69 -17.83
C SER A 364 -3.17 -7.50 -18.99
N PHE A 365 -2.78 -6.82 -20.10
CA PHE A 365 -2.22 -7.41 -21.29
C PHE A 365 -0.93 -6.71 -21.70
N LEU A 366 -0.08 -7.47 -22.41
CA LEU A 366 1.13 -6.97 -23.04
C LEU A 366 1.24 -7.62 -24.42
N ALA A 367 1.39 -6.83 -25.47
CA ALA A 367 1.64 -7.32 -26.83
C ALA A 367 2.39 -6.32 -27.69
N SER A 368 3.05 -6.79 -28.74
CA SER A 368 3.58 -5.92 -29.79
C SER A 368 2.48 -5.50 -30.74
N ASN A 369 2.50 -4.24 -31.23
CA ASN A 369 1.58 -3.74 -32.24
C ASN A 369 1.70 -4.47 -33.61
N ALA A 370 2.80 -5.19 -33.84
CA ALA A 370 2.96 -6.10 -34.98
C ALA A 370 2.25 -7.46 -34.79
N ASP A 371 1.80 -7.78 -33.55
CA ASP A 371 1.11 -9.04 -33.28
C ASP A 371 -0.36 -8.95 -33.69
N GLY A 372 -0.74 -9.71 -34.68
CA GLY A 372 -2.12 -9.75 -35.20
C GLY A 372 -3.07 -10.62 -34.38
N ARG A 373 -2.59 -11.33 -33.34
CA ARG A 373 -3.39 -12.23 -32.53
C ARG A 373 -4.33 -11.48 -31.59
N THR A 374 -5.41 -12.12 -31.23
CA THR A 374 -6.27 -11.71 -30.14
C THR A 374 -5.77 -12.34 -28.83
N PHE A 375 -5.58 -11.53 -27.81
CA PHE A 375 -5.24 -11.98 -26.46
C PHE A 375 -6.52 -12.01 -25.63
N GLU A 376 -6.64 -13.04 -24.80
CA GLU A 376 -7.83 -13.27 -23.98
C GLU A 376 -7.45 -13.57 -22.55
N LYS A 377 -8.21 -13.03 -21.61
CA LYS A 377 -8.17 -13.39 -20.19
C LYS A 377 -9.58 -13.54 -19.64
N SER A 378 -9.73 -14.46 -18.71
CA SER A 378 -11.01 -14.76 -18.08
C SER A 378 -11.14 -14.01 -16.76
N LEU A 379 -12.33 -13.47 -16.49
CA LEU A 379 -12.77 -12.88 -15.24
C LEU A 379 -13.95 -13.72 -14.74
N THR A 380 -13.86 -14.27 -13.53
CA THR A 380 -14.99 -14.97 -12.92
C THR A 380 -15.88 -13.97 -12.18
N VAL A 381 -17.15 -14.00 -12.47
CA VAL A 381 -18.22 -13.27 -11.77
C VAL A 381 -18.96 -14.28 -10.91
N THR A 382 -19.13 -13.97 -9.62
CA THR A 382 -19.86 -14.82 -8.67
C THR A 382 -20.88 -13.98 -7.93
N THR A 383 -22.11 -14.44 -7.86
CA THR A 383 -23.14 -13.87 -6.99
C THR A 383 -23.42 -14.82 -5.84
N SER A 384 -23.38 -14.31 -4.60
CA SER A 384 -23.76 -15.06 -3.39
C SER A 384 -25.10 -14.59 -2.87
N GLY A 385 -25.80 -15.47 -2.13
CA GLY A 385 -27.11 -15.21 -1.55
C GLY A 385 -28.07 -16.39 -1.77
N SER A 386 -29.36 -16.18 -1.53
CA SER A 386 -30.38 -17.25 -1.52
C SER A 386 -30.75 -17.81 -2.89
N ARG A 387 -30.33 -17.16 -3.97
CA ARG A 387 -30.63 -17.56 -5.37
C ARG A 387 -29.53 -17.07 -6.30
N PRO A 388 -29.42 -17.60 -7.54
CA PRO A 388 -28.63 -16.99 -8.60
C PRO A 388 -29.18 -15.60 -8.96
N TYR A 389 -28.34 -14.57 -9.03
CA TYR A 389 -28.71 -13.20 -9.38
C TYR A 389 -28.21 -12.87 -10.77
N ALA A 390 -29.01 -12.10 -11.53
CA ALA A 390 -28.62 -11.62 -12.84
C ALA A 390 -27.58 -10.51 -12.74
N TRP A 391 -26.62 -10.51 -13.67
CA TRP A 391 -25.60 -9.48 -13.82
C TRP A 391 -25.33 -9.17 -15.28
N TRP A 392 -24.81 -7.95 -15.53
CA TRP A 392 -24.32 -7.56 -16.86
C TRP A 392 -23.04 -6.71 -16.73
N VAL A 393 -22.32 -6.60 -17.84
CA VAL A 393 -21.03 -5.90 -17.94
C VAL A 393 -21.15 -4.75 -18.91
N GLU A 394 -20.72 -3.57 -18.47
CA GLU A 394 -20.50 -2.38 -19.29
C GLU A 394 -19.00 -2.13 -19.45
N LYS A 395 -18.57 -1.57 -20.58
CA LYS A 395 -17.18 -1.18 -20.81
C LYS A 395 -17.09 0.28 -21.24
N ASP A 396 -16.03 0.98 -20.81
CA ASP A 396 -15.82 2.41 -21.09
C ASP A 396 -14.88 2.68 -22.27
N ALA A 397 -14.32 1.63 -22.91
CA ALA A 397 -13.37 1.80 -24.01
C ALA A 397 -13.65 0.82 -25.17
N ALA A 398 -13.36 1.27 -26.38
CA ALA A 398 -13.60 0.51 -27.61
C ALA A 398 -12.48 -0.49 -27.97
N TRP A 399 -11.29 -0.36 -27.39
CA TRP A 399 -10.11 -1.15 -27.76
C TRP A 399 -10.07 -2.55 -27.15
N PHE A 400 -11.04 -2.92 -26.33
CA PHE A 400 -11.21 -4.30 -25.82
C PHE A 400 -12.67 -4.75 -25.94
N ASP A 401 -12.87 -6.06 -25.96
CA ASP A 401 -14.18 -6.69 -25.98
C ASP A 401 -14.39 -7.63 -24.81
N VAL A 402 -15.67 -7.85 -24.48
CA VAL A 402 -16.10 -8.74 -23.39
C VAL A 402 -17.20 -9.69 -23.87
N SER A 403 -17.14 -10.94 -23.44
CA SER A 403 -18.14 -11.95 -23.77
C SER A 403 -18.15 -13.07 -22.72
N PRO A 404 -19.33 -13.50 -22.23
CA PRO A 404 -20.63 -12.85 -22.41
C PRO A 404 -20.71 -11.50 -21.69
N SER A 405 -21.58 -10.61 -22.15
CA SER A 405 -21.85 -9.32 -21.52
C SER A 405 -22.90 -9.38 -20.40
N SER A 406 -23.46 -10.55 -20.12
CA SER A 406 -24.44 -10.78 -19.04
C SER A 406 -24.47 -12.25 -18.63
N GLY A 407 -24.99 -12.51 -17.43
CA GLY A 407 -25.14 -13.86 -16.91
C GLY A 407 -26.06 -13.91 -15.69
N GLN A 408 -26.14 -15.09 -15.08
CA GLN A 408 -26.90 -15.34 -13.88
C GLN A 408 -26.11 -16.26 -12.93
N GLY A 409 -26.03 -15.92 -11.66
CA GLY A 409 -25.21 -16.65 -10.69
C GLY A 409 -23.72 -16.52 -10.99
N SER A 410 -22.99 -17.62 -10.82
CA SER A 410 -21.56 -17.66 -11.16
C SER A 410 -21.37 -17.84 -12.66
N GLY A 411 -20.45 -17.08 -13.25
CA GLY A 411 -20.14 -17.13 -14.67
C GLY A 411 -18.72 -16.64 -14.96
N THR A 412 -18.25 -16.87 -16.18
CA THR A 412 -16.94 -16.41 -16.66
C THR A 412 -17.13 -15.43 -17.80
N VAL A 413 -16.48 -14.29 -17.70
CA VAL A 413 -16.43 -13.25 -18.75
C VAL A 413 -15.03 -13.25 -19.36
N SER A 414 -14.95 -13.42 -20.67
CA SER A 414 -13.71 -13.28 -21.44
C SER A 414 -13.47 -11.82 -21.79
N VAL A 415 -12.33 -11.30 -21.43
CA VAL A 415 -11.83 -9.98 -21.85
C VAL A 415 -10.81 -10.17 -22.96
N ARG A 416 -11.05 -9.54 -24.12
CA ARG A 416 -10.24 -9.72 -25.33
C ARG A 416 -9.66 -8.41 -25.81
N VAL A 417 -8.39 -8.45 -26.20
CA VAL A 417 -7.67 -7.30 -26.78
C VAL A 417 -6.94 -7.71 -28.05
N ARG A 418 -6.73 -6.74 -28.94
CA ARG A 418 -5.91 -6.90 -30.14
C ARG A 418 -4.97 -5.71 -30.29
N ALA A 419 -3.67 -5.96 -30.43
CA ALA A 419 -2.66 -4.91 -30.54
C ALA A 419 -2.59 -4.30 -31.96
N ALA A 420 -2.96 -5.05 -32.98
CA ALA A 420 -2.92 -4.58 -34.36
C ALA A 420 -3.83 -3.35 -34.56
N GLY A 421 -3.25 -2.29 -35.09
CA GLY A 421 -3.94 -1.00 -35.31
C GLY A 421 -3.87 -0.03 -34.13
N LEU A 422 -3.29 -0.43 -32.99
CA LEU A 422 -3.02 0.45 -31.86
C LEU A 422 -1.59 0.98 -31.92
N ALA A 423 -1.42 2.26 -31.60
CA ALA A 423 -0.09 2.84 -31.42
C ALA A 423 0.60 2.24 -30.19
N PRO A 424 1.95 2.17 -30.16
CA PRO A 424 2.67 1.84 -28.92
C PRO A 424 2.30 2.80 -27.78
N GLY A 425 2.00 2.24 -26.62
CA GLY A 425 1.55 3.03 -25.47
C GLY A 425 0.80 2.19 -24.45
N ARG A 426 0.36 2.84 -23.37
CA ARG A 426 -0.47 2.24 -22.33
C ARG A 426 -1.92 2.64 -22.53
N TYR A 427 -2.78 1.66 -22.63
CA TYR A 427 -4.22 1.82 -22.76
C TYR A 427 -4.88 1.40 -21.45
N HIS A 428 -5.78 2.23 -20.95
CA HIS A 428 -6.55 1.99 -19.74
C HIS A 428 -8.03 2.05 -20.06
N GLY A 429 -8.78 1.17 -19.44
CA GLY A 429 -10.23 1.12 -19.52
C GLY A 429 -10.81 0.40 -18.31
N SER A 430 -12.10 0.33 -18.21
CA SER A 430 -12.79 -0.32 -17.10
C SER A 430 -13.96 -1.17 -17.60
N LEU A 431 -14.19 -2.26 -16.89
CA LEU A 431 -15.43 -3.00 -16.90
C LEU A 431 -16.22 -2.62 -15.63
N LEU A 432 -17.49 -2.37 -15.79
CA LEU A 432 -18.44 -2.20 -14.72
C LEU A 432 -19.38 -3.41 -14.71
N VAL A 433 -19.29 -4.25 -13.70
CA VAL A 433 -20.17 -5.40 -13.54
C VAL A 433 -21.32 -5.00 -12.63
N ASN A 434 -22.51 -4.99 -13.16
CA ASN A 434 -23.74 -4.58 -12.51
C ASN A 434 -24.54 -5.81 -12.06
N CYS A 435 -25.03 -5.79 -10.82
CA CYS A 435 -25.98 -6.77 -10.26
C CYS A 435 -26.92 -6.02 -9.33
N PRO A 436 -28.10 -5.59 -9.77
CA PRO A 436 -28.99 -4.71 -9.00
C PRO A 436 -29.40 -5.26 -7.63
N ASP A 437 -29.46 -6.60 -7.49
CA ASP A 437 -29.81 -7.26 -6.24
C ASP A 437 -28.64 -7.31 -5.23
N ALA A 438 -27.40 -7.06 -5.67
CA ALA A 438 -26.23 -7.11 -4.81
C ALA A 438 -25.96 -5.76 -4.14
N VAL A 439 -25.77 -5.79 -2.82
CA VAL A 439 -25.54 -4.56 -1.99
C VAL A 439 -24.23 -3.84 -2.35
N ASN A 440 -23.31 -4.54 -3.01
CA ASN A 440 -22.02 -4.02 -3.40
C ASN A 440 -21.90 -3.85 -4.93
N SER A 441 -23.01 -3.75 -5.63
CA SER A 441 -23.06 -3.43 -7.07
C SER A 441 -23.06 -1.91 -7.27
N PRO A 442 -22.42 -1.42 -8.34
CA PRO A 442 -21.60 -2.15 -9.31
C PRO A 442 -20.17 -2.41 -8.83
N GLN A 443 -19.51 -3.44 -9.42
CA GLN A 443 -18.10 -3.73 -9.21
C GLN A 443 -17.30 -3.30 -10.43
N ARG A 444 -16.16 -2.64 -10.22
CA ARG A 444 -15.27 -2.17 -11.29
C ARG A 444 -14.05 -3.08 -11.42
N VAL A 445 -13.74 -3.47 -12.65
CA VAL A 445 -12.48 -4.12 -13.03
C VAL A 445 -11.73 -3.19 -13.97
N ARG A 446 -10.49 -2.89 -13.68
CA ARG A 446 -9.63 -2.16 -14.61
C ARG A 446 -9.11 -3.09 -15.70
N VAL A 447 -9.02 -2.56 -16.91
CA VAL A 447 -8.37 -3.25 -18.04
C VAL A 447 -7.18 -2.41 -18.46
N SER A 448 -6.00 -3.01 -18.44
CA SER A 448 -4.74 -2.37 -18.84
C SER A 448 -4.13 -3.13 -20.01
N PHE A 449 -3.74 -2.42 -21.06
CA PHE A 449 -3.05 -2.99 -22.19
C PHE A 449 -1.81 -2.19 -22.53
N ASN A 450 -0.63 -2.80 -22.40
CA ASN A 450 0.63 -2.20 -22.81
C ASN A 450 0.99 -2.70 -24.21
N VAL A 451 0.94 -1.81 -25.19
CA VAL A 451 1.31 -2.08 -26.57
C VAL A 451 2.74 -1.60 -26.79
N ILE A 452 3.62 -2.50 -27.17
CA ILE A 452 5.04 -2.21 -27.41
C ILE A 452 5.36 -2.24 -28.91
N GLU A 453 6.42 -1.54 -29.30
CA GLU A 453 6.97 -1.69 -30.65
C GLU A 453 7.54 -3.10 -30.85
N PRO A 454 7.52 -3.63 -32.11
CA PRO A 454 8.20 -4.87 -32.39
C PRO A 454 9.69 -4.70 -32.11
N ARG A 455 10.32 -5.67 -31.45
CA ARG A 455 11.78 -5.71 -31.38
C ARG A 455 12.32 -5.66 -32.81
N ARG A 456 13.07 -4.65 -33.16
CA ARG A 456 13.92 -4.71 -34.35
C ARG A 456 14.90 -5.84 -34.09
N ASP A 457 14.83 -6.90 -34.87
CA ASP A 457 15.79 -7.99 -34.82
C ASP A 457 17.18 -7.38 -34.83
N ALA A 458 18.02 -7.81 -33.90
CA ALA A 458 19.42 -7.41 -33.87
C ALA A 458 19.97 -7.66 -35.27
N LEU A 459 20.57 -6.62 -35.86
CA LEU A 459 21.26 -6.71 -37.15
C LEU A 459 22.06 -8.02 -37.18
N PRO A 460 22.02 -8.80 -38.28
CA PRO A 460 22.78 -10.02 -38.36
C PRO A 460 24.23 -9.71 -38.03
N VAL A 461 24.78 -10.43 -37.07
CA VAL A 461 26.19 -10.34 -36.70
C VAL A 461 26.97 -10.55 -37.98
N ARG A 462 27.60 -9.48 -38.50
CA ARG A 462 28.50 -9.59 -39.65
C ARG A 462 29.56 -10.63 -39.27
N SER A 463 29.53 -11.76 -39.97
CA SER A 463 30.58 -12.75 -39.88
C SER A 463 31.92 -12.05 -40.11
N ARG A 464 32.80 -12.12 -39.13
CA ARG A 464 34.19 -11.69 -39.34
C ARG A 464 34.74 -12.41 -40.55
N PRO A 465 35.40 -11.71 -41.47
CA PRO A 465 36.14 -12.37 -42.55
C PRO A 465 37.22 -13.27 -41.92
N LYS A 466 37.26 -14.52 -42.35
CA LYS A 466 38.35 -15.44 -42.01
C LYS A 466 39.65 -14.78 -42.48
N SER A 467 40.60 -14.59 -41.55
CA SER A 467 41.99 -14.26 -41.89
C SER A 467 42.61 -15.38 -42.71
N PRO A 468 43.40 -15.10 -43.75
CA PRO A 468 44.11 -16.15 -44.47
C PRO A 468 45.24 -16.71 -43.60
N ASP A 469 45.17 -17.99 -43.36
CA ASP A 469 46.35 -18.76 -42.89
C ASP A 469 47.39 -18.77 -43.99
N HIS A 470 48.54 -18.15 -43.73
CA HIS A 470 49.82 -18.58 -44.28
C HIS A 470 50.95 -17.79 -43.59
N TRP A 471 51.66 -18.47 -42.71
CA TRP A 471 53.04 -18.14 -42.37
C TRP A 471 53.88 -19.37 -42.78
N PRO A 472 54.94 -19.20 -43.56
CA PRO A 472 55.90 -20.27 -43.77
C PRO A 472 56.86 -20.32 -42.58
N ASP A 473 57.18 -21.55 -42.20
CA ASP A 473 58.20 -21.89 -41.23
C ASP A 473 59.60 -21.45 -41.72
N PRO A 474 60.44 -20.89 -40.85
CA PRO A 474 61.85 -20.68 -41.16
C PRO A 474 62.64 -21.94 -40.80
N SER A 475 63.34 -22.45 -41.79
CA SER A 475 64.46 -23.38 -41.70
C SER A 475 65.61 -22.86 -40.87
#